data_05768abc49c5084d5fdff509774c4acc
#
_entry.id   05768abc49c5084d5fdff509774c4acc
#
_cell.length_a   1.000
_cell.length_b   1.000
_cell.length_c   1.000
_cell.angle_alpha   90.00
_cell.angle_beta   90.00
_cell.angle_gamma   90.00
#
_symmetry.space_group_name_H-M   'P 1'
#
loop_
_entity.id
_entity.type
_entity.pdbx_description
1 polymer ?
#
loop_
_entity_poly.entity_id
_entity_poly.type
_entity_poly.pdbx_seq_one_letter_code
_entity_poly.pdbx_strand_id
1 'polypeptide(L)'
;MKIIKILSLILISCLQPLMAQVSYEALPVKGFAIAAPMPEEVDRFVKFIDEELATRGINALILRVDYRYEYEGRPELIGEDPLSEEQVKKMVAVCKENNIRLIPQINLLGHQSWHSKMGKLLEVYPEFDETPNVKLPEKYEWPNEDGLYCKSYCPLHPDVHEVVFDMVDEICEVFEADAFHAGMDEVFYLGEDDCPRCSGRDKAELFAGEVSKIRNHLAQDKRELWIWGDRLLDGKITGYGMWEASMNNTHRAIDLIPKDVIIGDWHYERPDQSAVYFAMKGFNVLTCNWRNPDVSVAQVEDMYEFRSKSTDEMKDRFQGIMQTVWTGAGNFMDGFYENKPDREGGNKTSWHTFKVMFDKIQELED
;
A
#
# COMPACT_ATOMS: atom_id res chain seq x y z
N MET A 1 21.98 -63.29 57.28
CA MET A 1 20.85 -62.81 56.51
C MET A 1 21.20 -61.44 55.98
N LYS A 2 21.61 -61.34 54.70
CA LYS A 2 21.89 -60.05 54.01
C LYS A 2 20.70 -59.66 53.17
N ILE A 3 20.08 -58.52 53.47
CA ILE A 3 18.93 -57.99 52.75
C ILE A 3 19.52 -57.15 51.61
N ILE A 4 19.29 -57.59 50.37
CA ILE A 4 19.62 -56.86 49.14
C ILE A 4 18.46 -55.89 48.86
N LYS A 5 18.72 -54.57 48.92
CA LYS A 5 17.75 -53.55 48.45
C LYS A 5 17.96 -53.38 46.96
N ILE A 6 16.97 -53.75 46.17
CA ILE A 6 16.90 -53.47 44.75
C ILE A 6 16.30 -52.03 44.58
N LEU A 7 17.12 -51.13 44.06
CA LEU A 7 16.69 -49.79 43.68
C LEU A 7 16.20 -49.83 42.22
N SER A 8 14.88 -49.77 42.04
CA SER A 8 14.28 -49.65 40.72
C SER A 8 14.37 -48.18 40.27
N LEU A 9 15.25 -47.90 39.30
CA LEU A 9 15.28 -46.62 38.58
C LEU A 9 14.14 -46.58 37.58
N ILE A 10 13.13 -45.74 37.85
CA ILE A 10 12.07 -45.44 36.86
C ILE A 10 12.61 -44.34 35.96
N LEU A 11 12.93 -44.70 34.72
CA LEU A 11 13.20 -43.76 33.64
C LEU A 11 11.88 -43.17 33.18
N ILE A 12 11.58 -41.93 33.62
CA ILE A 12 10.50 -41.16 33.06
C ILE A 12 11.05 -40.49 31.75
N SER A 13 10.79 -41.12 30.61
CA SER A 13 10.98 -40.51 29.32
C SER A 13 9.94 -39.43 29.15
N CYS A 14 10.32 -38.14 29.25
CA CYS A 14 9.51 -37.03 28.81
C CYS A 14 9.37 -37.13 27.29
N LEU A 15 8.28 -37.75 26.84
CA LEU A 15 7.76 -37.54 25.48
C LEU A 15 7.25 -36.10 25.43
N GLN A 16 8.08 -35.17 24.94
CA GLN A 16 7.54 -33.91 24.44
C GLN A 16 6.62 -34.24 23.24
N PRO A 17 5.38 -33.79 23.23
CA PRO A 17 4.57 -33.93 22.02
C PRO A 17 5.30 -33.15 20.91
N LEU A 18 5.67 -33.85 19.86
CA LEU A 18 6.04 -33.22 18.59
C LEU A 18 4.77 -32.53 18.12
N MET A 19 4.64 -31.23 18.38
CA MET A 19 3.63 -30.41 17.75
C MET A 19 3.93 -30.50 16.26
N ALA A 20 3.08 -31.14 15.49
CA ALA A 20 3.20 -31.13 14.05
C ALA A 20 3.18 -29.64 13.62
N GLN A 21 4.25 -29.17 13.01
CA GLN A 21 4.31 -27.85 12.44
C GLN A 21 3.19 -27.77 11.40
N VAL A 22 2.25 -26.86 11.57
CA VAL A 22 1.16 -26.67 10.63
C VAL A 22 1.77 -25.90 9.46
N SER A 23 2.01 -26.58 8.35
CA SER A 23 2.39 -25.90 7.10
C SER A 23 1.13 -25.29 6.48
N TYR A 24 1.22 -24.04 6.11
CA TYR A 24 0.14 -23.29 5.48
C TYR A 24 0.30 -23.28 3.97
N GLU A 25 -0.83 -23.16 3.26
CA GLU A 25 -0.81 -22.89 1.82
C GLU A 25 -0.19 -21.50 1.56
N ALA A 26 0.71 -21.40 0.58
CA ALA A 26 1.38 -20.14 0.24
C ALA A 26 0.38 -19.01 -0.04
N LEU A 27 0.74 -17.79 0.42
CA LEU A 27 -0.08 -16.61 0.16
C LEU A 27 -0.11 -16.30 -1.35
N PRO A 28 -1.29 -16.00 -1.92
CA PRO A 28 -1.41 -15.60 -3.33
C PRO A 28 -0.58 -14.38 -3.68
N VAL A 29 -0.50 -13.40 -2.77
CA VAL A 29 0.27 -12.17 -2.96
C VAL A 29 1.26 -11.96 -1.82
N LYS A 30 2.52 -11.85 -2.18
CA LYS A 30 3.62 -11.40 -1.33
C LYS A 30 4.14 -10.10 -1.95
N GLY A 31 3.70 -8.98 -1.37
CA GLY A 31 3.84 -7.67 -1.97
C GLY A 31 4.98 -6.83 -1.38
N PHE A 32 5.48 -5.92 -2.20
CA PHE A 32 6.40 -4.86 -1.79
C PHE A 32 5.98 -3.55 -2.46
N ALA A 33 5.77 -2.48 -1.68
CA ALA A 33 5.38 -1.17 -2.18
C ALA A 33 6.40 -0.11 -1.77
N ILE A 34 6.96 0.62 -2.74
CA ILE A 34 8.00 1.63 -2.52
C ILE A 34 7.88 2.75 -3.57
N ALA A 35 8.44 3.92 -3.26
CA ALA A 35 8.63 4.94 -4.28
C ALA A 35 9.61 4.46 -5.36
N ALA A 36 9.35 4.78 -6.60
CA ALA A 36 10.26 4.49 -7.70
C ALA A 36 11.66 5.05 -7.41
N PRO A 37 12.75 4.37 -7.82
CA PRO A 37 14.11 4.83 -7.57
C PRO A 37 14.37 6.16 -8.27
N MET A 38 15.42 6.88 -7.83
CA MET A 38 15.97 7.99 -8.59
C MET A 38 16.61 7.46 -9.89
N PRO A 39 16.71 8.26 -10.96
CA PRO A 39 17.27 7.82 -12.23
C PRO A 39 18.65 7.14 -12.12
N GLU A 40 19.53 7.67 -11.26
CA GLU A 40 20.87 7.11 -11.01
C GLU A 40 20.86 5.82 -10.17
N GLU A 41 19.75 5.51 -9.50
CA GLU A 41 19.60 4.32 -8.65
C GLU A 41 18.99 3.12 -9.39
N VAL A 42 18.48 3.31 -10.61
CA VAL A 42 17.71 2.29 -11.35
C VAL A 42 18.47 0.99 -11.49
N ASP A 43 19.73 1.02 -11.94
CA ASP A 43 20.52 -0.21 -12.15
C ASP A 43 20.76 -0.96 -10.82
N ARG A 44 20.94 -0.23 -9.70
CA ARG A 44 21.04 -0.81 -8.36
C ARG A 44 19.71 -1.40 -7.92
N PHE A 45 18.60 -0.74 -8.24
CA PHE A 45 17.26 -1.22 -7.89
C PHE A 45 16.86 -2.46 -8.70
N VAL A 46 17.20 -2.51 -9.99
CA VAL A 46 17.06 -3.72 -10.84
C VAL A 46 17.78 -4.91 -10.19
N LYS A 47 19.03 -4.72 -9.75
CA LYS A 47 19.76 -5.75 -9.03
C LYS A 47 19.08 -6.15 -7.71
N PHE A 48 18.53 -5.19 -6.97
CA PHE A 48 17.80 -5.45 -5.73
C PHE A 48 16.52 -6.28 -5.99
N ILE A 49 15.80 -6.02 -7.08
CA ILE A 49 14.65 -6.84 -7.49
C ILE A 49 15.07 -8.30 -7.72
N ASP A 50 16.13 -8.52 -8.48
CA ASP A 50 16.60 -9.86 -8.85
C ASP A 50 17.15 -10.64 -7.64
N GLU A 51 18.06 -10.02 -6.88
CA GLU A 51 18.81 -10.70 -5.83
C GLU A 51 18.05 -10.79 -4.49
N GLU A 52 17.17 -9.82 -4.20
CA GLU A 52 16.56 -9.72 -2.87
C GLU A 52 15.04 -9.89 -2.89
N LEU A 53 14.31 -9.26 -3.83
CA LEU A 53 12.86 -9.41 -3.87
C LEU A 53 12.46 -10.78 -4.43
N ALA A 54 13.00 -11.17 -5.56
CA ALA A 54 12.68 -12.43 -6.22
C ALA A 54 13.02 -13.65 -5.34
N THR A 55 14.18 -13.65 -4.69
CA THR A 55 14.65 -14.76 -3.84
C THR A 55 13.79 -14.98 -2.60
N ARG A 56 13.02 -13.97 -2.17
CA ARG A 56 12.06 -14.06 -1.06
C ARG A 56 10.65 -14.42 -1.52
N GLY A 57 10.47 -14.69 -2.82
CA GLY A 57 9.18 -15.06 -3.39
C GLY A 57 8.19 -13.90 -3.49
N ILE A 58 8.67 -12.65 -3.51
CA ILE A 58 7.83 -11.49 -3.82
C ILE A 58 7.30 -11.64 -5.24
N ASN A 59 6.00 -11.47 -5.41
CA ASN A 59 5.31 -11.64 -6.69
C ASN A 59 4.48 -10.42 -7.10
N ALA A 60 4.44 -9.37 -6.27
CA ALA A 60 3.83 -8.09 -6.61
C ALA A 60 4.70 -6.93 -6.11
N LEU A 61 5.08 -6.03 -7.01
CA LEU A 61 5.86 -4.82 -6.72
C LEU A 61 5.07 -3.60 -7.14
N ILE A 62 4.68 -2.76 -6.17
CA ILE A 62 4.05 -1.47 -6.44
C ILE A 62 5.13 -0.40 -6.43
N LEU A 63 5.25 0.33 -7.53
CA LEU A 63 6.14 1.48 -7.64
C LEU A 63 5.35 2.78 -7.71
N ARG A 64 5.45 3.62 -6.68
CA ARG A 64 4.87 4.95 -6.68
C ARG A 64 5.72 5.88 -7.54
N VAL A 65 5.17 6.31 -8.66
CA VAL A 65 5.82 7.14 -9.67
C VAL A 65 5.37 8.59 -9.56
N ASP A 66 4.06 8.82 -9.38
CA ASP A 66 3.44 10.14 -9.38
C ASP A 66 3.88 10.95 -10.62
N TYR A 67 4.51 12.11 -10.43
CA TYR A 67 4.99 13.00 -11.50
C TYR A 67 6.45 12.75 -11.92
N ARG A 68 7.05 11.64 -11.48
CA ARG A 68 8.47 11.32 -11.72
C ARG A 68 8.65 10.34 -12.88
N TYR A 69 8.00 10.63 -13.99
CA TYR A 69 8.17 9.97 -15.28
C TYR A 69 8.17 11.03 -16.39
N GLU A 70 8.88 10.77 -17.49
CA GLU A 70 8.94 11.63 -18.67
C GLU A 70 7.66 11.48 -19.50
N TYR A 71 6.51 11.94 -18.98
CA TYR A 71 5.23 11.85 -19.68
C TYR A 71 5.27 12.57 -21.04
N GLU A 72 5.01 11.85 -22.12
CA GLU A 72 4.90 12.41 -23.46
C GLU A 72 3.56 13.09 -23.69
N GLY A 73 2.47 12.48 -23.20
CA GLY A 73 1.11 12.99 -23.31
C GLY A 73 0.83 14.25 -22.49
N ARG A 74 1.51 14.40 -21.36
CA ARG A 74 1.35 15.51 -20.42
C ARG A 74 2.71 16.05 -19.91
N PRO A 75 3.56 16.59 -20.81
CA PRO A 75 4.92 17.02 -20.43
C PRO A 75 4.93 18.14 -19.39
N GLU A 76 3.86 18.93 -19.28
CA GLU A 76 3.72 19.98 -18.25
C GLU A 76 3.56 19.41 -16.83
N LEU A 77 3.25 18.12 -16.68
CA LEU A 77 3.13 17.43 -15.38
C LEU A 77 4.40 16.70 -14.96
N ILE A 78 5.46 16.77 -15.74
CA ILE A 78 6.75 16.15 -15.36
C ILE A 78 7.32 16.87 -14.15
N GLY A 79 7.61 16.10 -13.08
CA GLY A 79 8.23 16.58 -11.84
C GLY A 79 9.76 16.57 -11.88
N GLU A 80 10.36 16.65 -10.70
CA GLU A 80 11.81 16.60 -10.52
C GLU A 80 12.35 15.17 -10.73
N ASP A 81 13.54 15.05 -11.32
CA ASP A 81 14.25 13.77 -11.53
C ASP A 81 13.36 12.65 -12.11
N PRO A 82 12.76 12.86 -13.29
CA PRO A 82 11.86 11.89 -13.88
C PRO A 82 12.62 10.66 -14.41
N LEU A 83 11.98 9.51 -14.34
CA LEU A 83 12.43 8.28 -14.99
C LEU A 83 12.16 8.36 -16.50
N SER A 84 13.11 7.93 -17.31
CA SER A 84 12.90 7.73 -18.73
C SER A 84 12.21 6.40 -19.03
N GLU A 85 11.60 6.27 -20.19
CA GLU A 85 11.02 5.02 -20.68
C GLU A 85 12.05 3.86 -20.64
N GLU A 86 13.31 4.10 -21.03
CA GLU A 86 14.38 3.09 -21.00
C GLU A 86 14.61 2.57 -19.57
N GLN A 87 14.63 3.46 -18.59
CA GLN A 87 14.81 3.09 -17.18
C GLN A 87 13.63 2.28 -16.64
N VAL A 88 12.41 2.64 -16.99
CA VAL A 88 11.22 1.86 -16.64
C VAL A 88 11.28 0.48 -17.27
N LYS A 89 11.61 0.37 -18.54
CA LYS A 89 11.74 -0.93 -19.26
C LYS A 89 12.77 -1.86 -18.65
N LYS A 90 13.87 -1.37 -18.07
CA LYS A 90 14.81 -2.20 -17.30
C LYS A 90 14.13 -2.86 -16.09
N MET A 91 13.33 -2.11 -15.34
CA MET A 91 12.58 -2.62 -14.18
C MET A 91 11.48 -3.61 -14.62
N VAL A 92 10.78 -3.31 -15.70
CA VAL A 92 9.79 -4.24 -16.31
C VAL A 92 10.45 -5.56 -16.70
N ALA A 93 11.60 -5.51 -17.35
CA ALA A 93 12.31 -6.72 -17.80
C ALA A 93 12.68 -7.64 -16.62
N VAL A 94 13.36 -7.11 -15.59
CA VAL A 94 13.76 -7.91 -14.43
C VAL A 94 12.55 -8.45 -13.64
N CYS A 95 11.46 -7.68 -13.54
CA CYS A 95 10.23 -8.15 -12.89
C CYS A 95 9.62 -9.33 -13.66
N LYS A 96 9.56 -9.26 -15.00
CA LYS A 96 9.07 -10.35 -15.85
C LYS A 96 9.94 -11.61 -15.77
N GLU A 97 11.26 -11.45 -15.79
CA GLU A 97 12.22 -12.57 -15.65
C GLU A 97 12.00 -13.32 -14.33
N ASN A 98 11.58 -12.62 -13.28
CA ASN A 98 11.35 -13.15 -11.94
C ASN A 98 9.88 -13.44 -11.60
N ASN A 99 8.95 -13.33 -12.56
CA ASN A 99 7.51 -13.49 -12.35
C ASN A 99 6.94 -12.55 -11.28
N ILE A 100 7.46 -11.34 -11.17
CA ILE A 100 6.97 -10.29 -10.30
C ILE A 100 6.02 -9.39 -11.11
N ARG A 101 4.79 -9.26 -10.65
CA ARG A 101 3.81 -8.33 -11.19
C ARG A 101 4.21 -6.90 -10.81
N LEU A 102 4.54 -6.09 -11.81
CA LEU A 102 4.94 -4.69 -11.58
C LEU A 102 3.72 -3.78 -11.76
N ILE A 103 3.35 -3.06 -10.69
CA ILE A 103 2.14 -2.23 -10.62
C ILE A 103 2.55 -0.77 -10.41
N PRO A 104 2.32 0.13 -11.38
CA PRO A 104 2.57 1.54 -11.18
C PRO A 104 1.53 2.16 -10.23
N GLN A 105 1.96 3.15 -9.44
CA GLN A 105 1.10 3.96 -8.59
C GLN A 105 1.26 5.44 -8.92
N ILE A 106 0.12 6.11 -9.10
CA ILE A 106 -0.02 7.57 -9.06
C ILE A 106 -1.08 7.87 -8.01
N ASN A 107 -0.79 8.80 -7.10
CA ASN A 107 -1.78 9.23 -6.11
C ASN A 107 -2.88 10.06 -6.79
N LEU A 108 -4.07 9.49 -6.88
CA LEU A 108 -5.26 10.15 -7.39
C LEU A 108 -6.16 10.64 -6.25
N LEU A 109 -6.95 11.64 -6.52
CA LEU A 109 -7.84 12.37 -5.61
C LEU A 109 -7.09 13.07 -4.48
N GLY A 110 -6.57 12.37 -3.47
CA GLY A 110 -5.73 12.90 -2.39
C GLY A 110 -4.27 13.11 -2.78
N HIS A 111 -3.47 13.57 -1.83
CA HIS A 111 -2.03 13.80 -1.99
C HIS A 111 -1.64 14.71 -3.16
N GLN A 112 -2.51 15.67 -3.52
CA GLN A 112 -2.22 16.69 -4.53
C GLN A 112 -1.39 17.87 -3.97
N SER A 113 -0.99 17.77 -2.73
CA SER A 113 0.07 18.56 -2.09
C SER A 113 0.72 17.72 -0.99
N TRP A 114 1.89 18.14 -0.55
CA TRP A 114 2.55 17.52 0.58
C TRP A 114 3.16 18.61 1.46
N HIS A 115 2.67 18.72 2.69
CA HIS A 115 3.11 19.78 3.61
C HIS A 115 2.91 21.19 3.02
N SER A 116 4.03 21.89 2.71
CA SER A 116 4.05 23.23 2.12
C SER A 116 4.29 23.23 0.61
N LYS A 117 4.36 22.05 -0.03
CA LYS A 117 4.60 21.92 -1.47
C LYS A 117 3.33 21.50 -2.20
N MET A 118 2.96 22.25 -3.22
CA MET A 118 1.90 21.86 -4.14
C MET A 118 2.35 20.69 -5.01
N GLY A 119 1.44 19.76 -5.30
CA GLY A 119 1.66 18.74 -6.30
C GLY A 119 1.52 19.28 -7.71
N LYS A 120 2.17 18.62 -8.66
CA LYS A 120 2.30 19.12 -10.04
C LYS A 120 0.96 19.35 -10.72
N LEU A 121 -0.04 18.48 -10.46
CA LEU A 121 -1.38 18.63 -11.02
C LEU A 121 -2.02 19.97 -10.63
N LEU A 122 -2.00 20.33 -9.36
CA LEU A 122 -2.62 21.57 -8.88
C LEU A 122 -1.72 22.81 -9.09
N GLU A 123 -0.41 22.62 -9.34
CA GLU A 123 0.44 23.73 -9.82
C GLU A 123 0.06 24.14 -11.24
N VAL A 124 -0.19 23.16 -12.12
CA VAL A 124 -0.48 23.38 -13.55
C VAL A 124 -1.95 23.69 -13.77
N TYR A 125 -2.85 22.98 -13.04
CA TYR A 125 -4.30 23.09 -13.17
C TYR A 125 -4.94 23.49 -11.82
N PRO A 126 -4.71 24.73 -11.34
CA PRO A 126 -5.23 25.18 -10.03
C PRO A 126 -6.76 25.17 -9.96
N GLU A 127 -7.47 25.16 -11.08
CA GLU A 127 -8.92 25.05 -11.16
C GLU A 127 -9.46 23.66 -10.75
N PHE A 128 -8.58 22.65 -10.66
CA PHE A 128 -8.93 21.33 -10.15
C PHE A 128 -8.92 21.25 -8.62
N ASP A 129 -8.39 22.25 -7.92
CA ASP A 129 -8.28 22.24 -6.46
C ASP A 129 -9.66 22.16 -5.79
N GLU A 130 -9.85 21.18 -4.89
CA GLU A 130 -11.06 21.01 -4.09
C GLU A 130 -11.22 22.14 -3.05
N THR A 131 -10.11 22.73 -2.61
CA THR A 131 -10.06 23.79 -1.60
C THR A 131 -9.27 25.00 -2.08
N PRO A 132 -9.73 25.72 -3.14
CA PRO A 132 -8.96 26.76 -3.80
C PRO A 132 -8.66 27.97 -2.89
N ASN A 133 -9.48 28.19 -1.84
CA ASN A 133 -9.30 29.30 -0.89
C ASN A 133 -8.36 28.93 0.27
N VAL A 134 -8.06 27.65 0.49
CA VAL A 134 -7.11 27.19 1.52
C VAL A 134 -5.70 27.22 0.95
N LYS A 135 -4.84 28.06 1.52
CA LYS A 135 -3.44 28.19 1.09
C LYS A 135 -2.54 27.23 1.86
N LEU A 136 -1.55 26.68 1.17
CA LEU A 136 -0.50 25.91 1.84
C LEU A 136 0.32 26.86 2.74
N PRO A 137 0.70 26.39 3.97
CA PRO A 137 1.53 27.18 4.87
C PRO A 137 2.95 27.33 4.30
N GLU A 138 3.61 28.45 4.58
CA GLU A 138 5.04 28.62 4.24
C GLU A 138 5.92 27.58 4.94
N LYS A 139 5.57 27.26 6.19
CA LYS A 139 6.21 26.22 6.99
C LYS A 139 5.13 25.31 7.54
N TYR A 140 5.22 24.04 7.20
CA TYR A 140 4.29 23.04 7.71
C TYR A 140 4.53 22.77 9.19
N GLU A 141 3.46 22.83 9.97
CA GLU A 141 3.40 22.43 11.39
C GLU A 141 2.13 21.61 11.60
N TRP A 142 2.19 20.61 12.44
CA TRP A 142 1.04 19.80 12.78
C TRP A 142 0.85 19.70 14.31
N PRO A 143 -0.35 19.87 14.84
CA PRO A 143 -1.58 20.30 14.13
C PRO A 143 -1.54 21.78 13.72
N ASN A 144 -2.33 22.15 12.70
CA ASN A 144 -2.51 23.51 12.25
C ASN A 144 -4.00 23.90 12.24
N GLU A 145 -4.32 25.21 12.13
CA GLU A 145 -5.69 25.73 12.20
C GLU A 145 -6.60 25.16 11.10
N ASP A 146 -6.08 24.99 9.89
CA ASP A 146 -6.84 24.48 8.76
C ASP A 146 -6.95 22.95 8.77
N GLY A 147 -6.24 22.25 9.65
CA GLY A 147 -6.13 20.79 9.65
C GLY A 147 -5.53 20.24 8.36
N LEU A 148 -4.87 21.12 7.58
CA LEU A 148 -4.38 20.77 6.25
C LEU A 148 -3.12 19.91 6.34
N TYR A 149 -3.21 18.70 5.81
CA TYR A 149 -2.08 17.81 5.59
C TYR A 149 -1.74 17.69 4.11
N CYS A 150 -2.71 17.41 3.28
CA CYS A 150 -2.59 17.42 1.82
C CYS A 150 -3.91 17.84 1.17
N LYS A 151 -3.81 18.38 -0.04
CA LYS A 151 -4.97 18.76 -0.86
C LYS A 151 -5.49 17.60 -1.70
N SER A 152 -6.72 17.76 -2.17
CA SER A 152 -7.36 16.87 -3.14
C SER A 152 -7.73 17.64 -4.40
N TYR A 153 -7.84 16.95 -5.52
CA TYR A 153 -8.53 17.53 -6.67
C TYR A 153 -10.05 17.33 -6.58
N CYS A 154 -10.81 18.19 -7.25
CA CYS A 154 -12.26 18.09 -7.36
C CYS A 154 -12.66 16.96 -8.35
N PRO A 155 -13.26 15.83 -7.89
CA PRO A 155 -13.60 14.70 -8.74
C PRO A 155 -14.76 15.01 -9.71
N LEU A 156 -15.44 16.16 -9.52
CA LEU A 156 -16.52 16.64 -10.39
C LEU A 156 -16.09 17.73 -11.37
N HIS A 157 -14.78 18.04 -11.42
CA HIS A 157 -14.30 18.95 -12.47
C HIS A 157 -14.41 18.26 -13.84
N PRO A 158 -15.00 18.91 -14.86
CA PRO A 158 -15.27 18.26 -16.16
C PRO A 158 -14.00 17.75 -16.84
N ASP A 159 -12.87 18.43 -16.67
CA ASP A 159 -11.65 18.18 -17.41
C ASP A 159 -10.59 17.38 -16.62
N VAL A 160 -10.78 17.17 -15.29
CA VAL A 160 -9.74 16.52 -14.46
C VAL A 160 -9.45 15.08 -14.92
N HIS A 161 -10.48 14.34 -15.34
CA HIS A 161 -10.30 12.95 -15.74
C HIS A 161 -9.62 12.80 -17.10
N GLU A 162 -9.76 13.76 -18.01
CA GLU A 162 -8.98 13.77 -19.24
C GLU A 162 -7.48 13.82 -18.91
N VAL A 163 -7.10 14.72 -18.00
CA VAL A 163 -5.69 14.92 -17.63
C VAL A 163 -5.12 13.73 -16.85
N VAL A 164 -5.83 13.27 -15.82
CA VAL A 164 -5.28 12.19 -14.97
C VAL A 164 -5.29 10.83 -15.68
N PHE A 165 -6.27 10.58 -16.57
CA PHE A 165 -6.31 9.33 -17.32
C PHE A 165 -5.26 9.25 -18.42
N ASP A 166 -4.90 10.36 -19.06
CA ASP A 166 -3.76 10.38 -19.98
C ASP A 166 -2.46 9.90 -19.25
N MET A 167 -2.22 10.38 -18.02
CA MET A 167 -1.08 9.91 -17.22
C MET A 167 -1.20 8.44 -16.83
N VAL A 168 -2.40 7.99 -16.42
CA VAL A 168 -2.65 6.61 -16.01
C VAL A 168 -2.43 5.65 -17.17
N ASP A 169 -2.94 6.00 -18.35
CA ASP A 169 -2.82 5.15 -19.55
C ASP A 169 -1.35 5.03 -19.97
N GLU A 170 -0.63 6.16 -20.07
CA GLU A 170 0.78 6.17 -20.46
C GLU A 170 1.65 5.39 -19.49
N ILE A 171 1.47 5.58 -18.17
CA ILE A 171 2.27 4.86 -17.18
C ILE A 171 1.94 3.36 -17.18
N CYS A 172 0.69 2.97 -17.33
CA CYS A 172 0.31 1.57 -17.43
C CYS A 172 0.86 0.91 -18.70
N GLU A 173 0.94 1.65 -19.80
CA GLU A 173 1.49 1.14 -21.06
C GLU A 173 3.00 0.90 -20.93
N VAL A 174 3.76 1.87 -20.45
CA VAL A 174 5.24 1.74 -20.32
C VAL A 174 5.63 0.69 -19.29
N PHE A 175 4.83 0.50 -18.23
CA PHE A 175 5.02 -0.57 -17.23
C PHE A 175 4.54 -1.94 -17.73
N GLU A 176 3.87 -2.00 -18.88
CA GLU A 176 3.18 -3.18 -19.39
C GLU A 176 2.29 -3.82 -18.32
N ALA A 177 1.57 -2.96 -17.57
CA ALA A 177 0.87 -3.33 -16.36
C ALA A 177 -0.56 -3.80 -16.63
N ASP A 178 -0.96 -4.86 -15.92
CA ASP A 178 -2.32 -5.39 -15.86
C ASP A 178 -3.09 -4.91 -14.63
N ALA A 179 -2.47 -4.05 -13.81
CA ALA A 179 -3.07 -3.39 -12.66
C ALA A 179 -2.47 -1.99 -12.47
N PHE A 180 -3.23 -1.15 -11.79
CA PHE A 180 -2.83 0.20 -11.41
C PHE A 180 -3.22 0.46 -9.94
N HIS A 181 -2.34 1.10 -9.18
CA HIS A 181 -2.64 1.53 -7.82
C HIS A 181 -2.91 3.04 -7.79
N ALA A 182 -4.14 3.43 -7.46
CA ALA A 182 -4.56 4.82 -7.50
C ALA A 182 -4.26 5.62 -6.22
N GLY A 183 -3.61 5.02 -5.20
CA GLY A 183 -3.48 5.65 -3.89
C GLY A 183 -4.83 5.73 -3.20
N MET A 184 -5.50 6.89 -3.26
CA MET A 184 -6.82 7.17 -2.68
C MET A 184 -6.83 7.23 -1.14
N ASP A 185 -5.66 7.20 -0.52
CA ASP A 185 -5.47 7.34 0.92
C ASP A 185 -5.50 8.80 1.36
N GLU A 186 -5.73 8.99 2.65
CA GLU A 186 -5.65 10.28 3.34
C GLU A 186 -6.40 11.42 2.63
N VAL A 187 -7.54 11.12 1.98
CA VAL A 187 -8.43 12.11 1.37
C VAL A 187 -9.19 12.83 2.48
N PHE A 188 -8.60 13.90 3.00
CA PHE A 188 -9.17 14.71 4.08
C PHE A 188 -10.17 15.73 3.58
N TYR A 189 -9.89 16.33 2.43
CA TYR A 189 -10.72 17.35 1.78
C TYR A 189 -11.50 16.74 0.64
N LEU A 190 -12.81 16.68 0.79
CA LEU A 190 -13.74 16.21 -0.24
C LEU A 190 -15.16 16.68 0.10
N GLY A 191 -15.84 17.31 -0.84
CA GLY A 191 -17.18 17.87 -0.61
C GLY A 191 -17.14 19.10 0.31
N GLU A 192 -16.06 19.87 0.24
CA GLU A 192 -15.89 21.09 1.04
C GLU A 192 -16.68 22.25 0.48
N ASP A 193 -17.06 23.19 1.35
CA ASP A 193 -17.90 24.34 0.98
C ASP A 193 -17.23 25.27 -0.05
N ASP A 194 -15.89 25.25 -0.10
CA ASP A 194 -15.10 26.02 -1.05
C ASP A 194 -15.17 25.48 -2.49
N CYS A 195 -15.51 24.22 -2.66
CA CYS A 195 -15.60 23.62 -3.98
C CYS A 195 -16.97 23.93 -4.62
N PRO A 196 -17.02 24.66 -5.73
CA PRO A 196 -18.30 25.04 -6.35
C PRO A 196 -19.08 23.85 -6.94
N ARG A 197 -18.45 22.68 -7.07
CA ARG A 197 -19.03 21.46 -7.66
C ARG A 197 -19.38 20.40 -6.61
N CYS A 198 -18.53 20.29 -5.57
CA CYS A 198 -18.64 19.25 -4.56
C CYS A 198 -19.39 19.72 -3.31
N SER A 199 -19.49 21.03 -3.05
CA SER A 199 -20.17 21.61 -1.88
C SER A 199 -21.59 21.04 -1.71
N GLY A 200 -21.90 20.62 -0.46
CA GLY A 200 -23.19 20.06 -0.11
C GLY A 200 -23.47 18.64 -0.63
N ARG A 201 -22.52 18.01 -1.29
CA ARG A 201 -22.64 16.63 -1.74
C ARG A 201 -22.23 15.63 -0.67
N ASP A 202 -22.78 14.42 -0.74
CA ASP A 202 -22.38 13.33 0.15
C ASP A 202 -20.94 12.89 -0.16
N LYS A 203 -20.06 12.95 0.84
CA LYS A 203 -18.63 12.63 0.69
C LYS A 203 -18.38 11.17 0.34
N ALA A 204 -19.22 10.25 0.81
CA ALA A 204 -19.12 8.84 0.45
C ALA A 204 -19.51 8.60 -1.01
N GLU A 205 -20.54 9.31 -1.51
CA GLU A 205 -20.93 9.24 -2.93
C GLU A 205 -19.86 9.86 -3.84
N LEU A 206 -19.23 10.96 -3.42
CA LEU A 206 -18.13 11.57 -4.17
C LEU A 206 -16.93 10.62 -4.26
N PHE A 207 -16.50 10.03 -3.12
CA PHE A 207 -15.41 9.08 -3.08
C PHE A 207 -15.71 7.83 -3.91
N ALA A 208 -16.90 7.25 -3.72
CA ALA A 208 -17.31 6.06 -4.48
C ALA A 208 -17.46 6.33 -5.98
N GLY A 209 -17.92 7.52 -6.34
CA GLY A 209 -18.01 7.97 -7.73
C GLY A 209 -16.65 8.05 -8.40
N GLU A 210 -15.65 8.55 -7.68
CA GLU A 210 -14.27 8.64 -8.16
C GLU A 210 -13.64 7.25 -8.33
N VAL A 211 -13.70 6.40 -7.29
CA VAL A 211 -13.22 5.01 -7.38
C VAL A 211 -13.87 4.28 -8.57
N SER A 212 -15.18 4.42 -8.71
CA SER A 212 -15.92 3.75 -9.80
C SER A 212 -15.50 4.25 -11.18
N LYS A 213 -15.21 5.54 -11.31
CA LYS A 213 -14.78 6.15 -12.56
C LYS A 213 -13.39 5.67 -12.98
N ILE A 214 -12.44 5.66 -12.05
CA ILE A 214 -11.09 5.14 -12.27
C ILE A 214 -11.15 3.64 -12.63
N ARG A 215 -11.89 2.85 -11.82
CA ARG A 215 -12.06 1.41 -12.09
C ARG A 215 -12.66 1.13 -13.46
N ASN A 216 -13.69 1.88 -13.88
CA ASN A 216 -14.34 1.67 -15.16
C ASN A 216 -13.45 2.08 -16.35
N HIS A 217 -12.59 3.09 -16.16
CA HIS A 217 -11.58 3.46 -17.14
C HIS A 217 -10.56 2.31 -17.32
N LEU A 218 -9.93 1.86 -16.25
CA LEU A 218 -8.95 0.76 -16.27
C LEU A 218 -9.52 -0.55 -16.83
N ALA A 219 -10.79 -0.84 -16.56
CA ALA A 219 -11.45 -2.05 -17.03
C ALA A 219 -11.61 -2.13 -18.56
N GLN A 220 -11.52 -1.01 -19.27
CA GLN A 220 -11.57 -1.00 -20.75
C GLN A 220 -10.37 -1.77 -21.32
N ASP A 221 -9.21 -1.70 -20.64
CA ASP A 221 -7.98 -2.41 -20.98
C ASP A 221 -7.75 -3.64 -20.11
N LYS A 222 -8.77 -4.08 -19.37
CA LYS A 222 -8.71 -5.25 -18.46
C LYS A 222 -7.68 -5.11 -17.34
N ARG A 223 -7.41 -3.89 -16.90
CA ARG A 223 -6.52 -3.60 -15.77
C ARG A 223 -7.31 -3.60 -14.47
N GLU A 224 -6.72 -4.13 -13.41
CA GLU A 224 -7.28 -4.10 -12.06
C GLU A 224 -7.00 -2.74 -11.38
N LEU A 225 -7.92 -2.31 -10.54
CA LEU A 225 -7.73 -1.15 -9.67
C LEU A 225 -7.35 -1.60 -8.26
N TRP A 226 -6.25 -1.06 -7.73
CA TRP A 226 -5.81 -1.18 -6.35
C TRP A 226 -5.90 0.17 -5.66
N ILE A 227 -6.36 0.21 -4.39
CA ILE A 227 -6.42 1.42 -3.56
C ILE A 227 -6.04 1.12 -2.11
N TRP A 228 -5.64 2.14 -1.37
CA TRP A 228 -5.53 2.06 0.08
C TRP A 228 -6.92 2.08 0.73
N GLY A 229 -7.08 1.35 1.84
CA GLY A 229 -8.39 1.07 2.45
C GLY A 229 -8.84 2.07 3.51
N ASP A 230 -7.99 2.94 4.02
CA ASP A 230 -8.23 3.81 5.17
C ASP A 230 -9.51 4.67 5.06
N ARG A 231 -9.81 5.21 3.88
CA ARG A 231 -11.03 6.02 3.66
C ARG A 231 -12.33 5.22 3.71
N LEU A 232 -12.25 3.89 3.75
CA LEU A 232 -13.39 2.97 3.81
C LEU A 232 -13.68 2.45 5.24
N LEU A 233 -12.89 2.86 6.24
CA LEU A 233 -13.04 2.54 7.65
C LEU A 233 -13.60 3.74 8.41
N ASP A 234 -14.49 3.52 9.40
CA ASP A 234 -15.02 4.58 10.27
C ASP A 234 -14.05 4.86 11.43
N GLY A 235 -13.33 5.96 11.35
CA GLY A 235 -12.34 6.36 12.35
C GLY A 235 -12.95 6.71 13.73
N LYS A 236 -14.24 7.06 13.79
CA LYS A 236 -14.93 7.36 15.04
C LYS A 236 -15.30 6.10 15.81
N ILE A 237 -15.74 5.06 15.09
CA ILE A 237 -16.13 3.79 15.71
C ILE A 237 -14.89 2.95 16.05
N THR A 238 -13.91 2.88 15.16
CA THR A 238 -12.70 2.07 15.34
C THR A 238 -11.71 2.71 16.32
N GLY A 239 -11.72 4.03 16.44
CA GLY A 239 -10.71 4.75 17.20
C GLY A 239 -9.34 4.83 16.51
N TYR A 240 -9.23 4.48 15.23
CA TYR A 240 -7.98 4.55 14.44
C TYR A 240 -7.52 5.98 14.18
N GLY A 241 -8.43 6.96 14.33
CA GLY A 241 -8.12 8.36 14.06
C GLY A 241 -8.18 8.72 12.59
N MET A 242 -7.69 9.92 12.26
CA MET A 242 -7.88 10.50 10.93
C MET A 242 -6.90 9.95 9.87
N TRP A 243 -5.77 9.38 10.30
CA TRP A 243 -4.78 8.83 9.38
C TRP A 243 -5.22 7.48 8.84
N GLU A 244 -5.39 6.50 9.72
CA GLU A 244 -5.69 5.11 9.37
C GLU A 244 -7.19 4.85 9.10
N ALA A 245 -8.05 5.89 9.16
CA ALA A 245 -9.48 5.76 8.90
C ALA A 245 -10.14 7.10 8.57
N SER A 246 -11.35 7.08 8.03
CA SER A 246 -12.13 8.25 7.69
C SER A 246 -12.73 8.93 8.91
N MET A 247 -12.48 10.23 9.06
CA MET A 247 -13.16 11.11 10.01
C MET A 247 -14.18 12.05 9.31
N ASN A 248 -14.19 12.05 7.99
CA ASN A 248 -15.01 12.92 7.14
C ASN A 248 -16.18 12.20 6.46
N ASN A 249 -16.57 11.01 6.94
CA ASN A 249 -17.72 10.20 6.50
C ASN A 249 -17.58 9.53 5.11
N THR A 250 -16.40 9.46 4.53
CA THR A 250 -16.17 8.70 3.28
C THR A 250 -16.32 7.19 3.49
N HIS A 251 -16.19 6.68 4.74
CA HIS A 251 -16.22 5.25 5.05
C HIS A 251 -17.45 4.50 4.51
N ARG A 252 -18.59 5.19 4.36
CA ARG A 252 -19.81 4.58 3.77
C ARG A 252 -19.65 4.21 2.30
N ALA A 253 -18.62 4.72 1.63
CA ALA A 253 -18.30 4.36 0.25
C ALA A 253 -18.00 2.87 0.08
N ILE A 254 -17.62 2.17 1.14
CA ILE A 254 -17.36 0.72 1.12
C ILE A 254 -18.53 -0.09 0.55
N ASP A 255 -19.76 0.35 0.73
CA ASP A 255 -20.96 -0.31 0.20
C ASP A 255 -21.33 0.16 -1.21
N LEU A 256 -20.69 1.21 -1.72
CA LEU A 256 -21.01 1.85 -2.99
C LEU A 256 -20.01 1.53 -4.12
N ILE A 257 -18.75 1.23 -3.77
CA ILE A 257 -17.70 0.95 -4.76
C ILE A 257 -17.78 -0.47 -5.33
N PRO A 258 -17.28 -0.70 -6.57
CA PRO A 258 -17.18 -2.01 -7.18
C PRO A 258 -16.37 -2.99 -6.32
N LYS A 259 -16.81 -4.25 -6.26
CA LYS A 259 -16.21 -5.25 -5.36
C LYS A 259 -14.97 -5.96 -5.93
N ASP A 260 -14.63 -5.70 -7.15
CA ASP A 260 -13.41 -6.16 -7.81
C ASP A 260 -12.20 -5.23 -7.63
N VAL A 261 -12.36 -4.13 -6.87
CA VAL A 261 -11.25 -3.29 -6.41
C VAL A 261 -10.46 -4.02 -5.33
N ILE A 262 -9.13 -4.02 -5.46
CA ILE A 262 -8.23 -4.64 -4.48
C ILE A 262 -7.89 -3.61 -3.39
N ILE A 263 -8.02 -4.02 -2.13
CA ILE A 263 -7.80 -3.13 -0.98
C ILE A 263 -6.45 -3.43 -0.31
N GLY A 264 -5.60 -2.41 -0.24
CA GLY A 264 -4.42 -2.39 0.62
C GLY A 264 -4.79 -1.84 2.01
N ASP A 265 -4.94 -2.72 2.98
CA ASP A 265 -5.34 -2.40 4.36
C ASP A 265 -4.11 -2.16 5.22
N TRP A 266 -3.77 -0.88 5.47
CA TRP A 266 -2.54 -0.51 6.15
C TRP A 266 -2.75 -0.06 7.59
N HIS A 267 -2.03 -0.75 8.52
CA HIS A 267 -1.94 -0.41 9.93
C HIS A 267 -0.52 -0.69 10.43
N TYR A 268 0.09 0.27 11.15
CA TYR A 268 1.53 0.27 11.40
C TYR A 268 1.92 0.09 12.86
N GLU A 269 1.05 0.48 13.78
CA GLU A 269 1.38 0.46 15.21
C GLU A 269 0.66 -0.68 15.97
N ARG A 270 -0.35 -1.30 15.34
CA ARG A 270 -1.11 -2.44 15.85
C ARG A 270 -1.44 -3.44 14.74
N PRO A 271 -1.55 -4.73 15.02
CA PRO A 271 -2.04 -5.71 14.06
C PRO A 271 -3.59 -5.69 14.05
N ASP A 272 -4.16 -4.60 13.55
CA ASP A 272 -5.62 -4.45 13.48
C ASP A 272 -6.22 -5.46 12.48
N GLN A 273 -7.38 -6.03 12.82
CA GLN A 273 -8.01 -7.11 12.03
C GLN A 273 -9.05 -6.57 11.03
N SER A 274 -8.84 -5.38 10.51
CA SER A 274 -9.70 -4.71 9.52
C SER A 274 -9.80 -5.46 8.19
N ALA A 275 -8.79 -6.26 7.84
CA ALA A 275 -8.84 -7.12 6.66
C ALA A 275 -10.07 -8.04 6.66
N VAL A 276 -10.50 -8.55 7.81
CA VAL A 276 -11.72 -9.35 7.95
C VAL A 276 -12.96 -8.55 7.55
N TYR A 277 -13.03 -7.27 7.95
CA TYR A 277 -14.13 -6.39 7.58
C TYR A 277 -14.21 -6.20 6.06
N PHE A 278 -13.09 -5.93 5.40
CA PHE A 278 -13.05 -5.78 3.94
C PHE A 278 -13.46 -7.06 3.21
N ALA A 279 -12.94 -8.21 3.65
CA ALA A 279 -13.32 -9.50 3.09
C ALA A 279 -14.82 -9.80 3.25
N MET A 280 -15.41 -9.50 4.43
CA MET A 280 -16.87 -9.63 4.67
C MET A 280 -17.70 -8.65 3.83
N LYS A 281 -17.15 -7.52 3.45
CA LYS A 281 -17.76 -6.56 2.51
C LYS A 281 -17.62 -6.97 1.04
N GLY A 282 -16.91 -8.07 0.77
CA GLY A 282 -16.80 -8.67 -0.55
C GLY A 282 -15.56 -8.26 -1.35
N PHE A 283 -14.58 -7.63 -0.72
CA PHE A 283 -13.33 -7.22 -1.36
C PHE A 283 -12.23 -8.25 -1.23
N ASN A 284 -11.35 -8.27 -2.21
CA ASN A 284 -10.03 -8.84 -2.07
C ASN A 284 -9.13 -7.86 -1.31
N VAL A 285 -8.39 -8.34 -0.32
CA VAL A 285 -7.63 -7.50 0.61
C VAL A 285 -6.23 -8.04 0.87
N LEU A 286 -5.27 -7.12 0.96
CA LEU A 286 -3.93 -7.36 1.47
C LEU A 286 -3.73 -6.56 2.76
N THR A 287 -3.13 -7.17 3.77
CA THR A 287 -2.66 -6.43 4.95
C THR A 287 -1.30 -5.80 4.64
N CYS A 288 -1.13 -4.54 5.00
CA CYS A 288 0.05 -3.76 4.65
C CYS A 288 0.74 -3.23 5.92
N ASN A 289 1.99 -3.61 6.11
CA ASN A 289 2.82 -3.18 7.24
C ASN A 289 3.85 -2.13 6.82
N TRP A 290 4.63 -1.62 7.79
CA TRP A 290 5.70 -0.66 7.52
C TRP A 290 6.99 -0.99 8.28
N ARG A 291 7.18 -0.44 9.49
CA ARG A 291 8.48 -0.41 10.19
C ARG A 291 8.50 -1.10 11.56
N ASN A 292 7.38 -1.66 12.01
CA ASN A 292 7.29 -2.34 13.28
C ASN A 292 7.33 -3.86 13.07
N PRO A 293 8.44 -4.54 13.36
CA PRO A 293 8.59 -5.97 13.10
C PRO A 293 7.59 -6.84 13.86
N ASP A 294 7.25 -6.48 15.11
CA ASP A 294 6.30 -7.25 15.92
C ASP A 294 4.88 -7.18 15.34
N VAL A 295 4.47 -5.99 14.88
CA VAL A 295 3.19 -5.80 14.20
C VAL A 295 3.17 -6.58 12.88
N SER A 296 4.26 -6.52 12.12
CA SER A 296 4.37 -7.23 10.86
C SER A 296 4.25 -8.74 11.01
N VAL A 297 4.94 -9.32 11.99
CA VAL A 297 4.84 -10.76 12.29
C VAL A 297 3.41 -11.15 12.66
N ALA A 298 2.76 -10.37 13.53
CA ALA A 298 1.38 -10.64 13.93
C ALA A 298 0.41 -10.54 12.72
N GLN A 299 0.58 -9.56 11.85
CA GLN A 299 -0.22 -9.43 10.62
C GLN A 299 0.01 -10.59 9.63
N VAL A 300 1.23 -11.11 9.54
CA VAL A 300 1.52 -12.34 8.77
C VAL A 300 0.74 -13.52 9.35
N GLU A 301 0.87 -13.77 10.65
CA GLU A 301 0.17 -14.86 11.33
C GLU A 301 -1.35 -14.75 11.18
N ASP A 302 -1.91 -13.55 11.38
CA ASP A 302 -3.33 -13.27 11.19
C ASP A 302 -3.80 -13.59 9.76
N MET A 303 -3.04 -13.21 8.73
CA MET A 303 -3.42 -13.46 7.34
C MET A 303 -3.50 -14.97 7.03
N TYR A 304 -2.54 -15.77 7.49
CA TYR A 304 -2.60 -17.23 7.38
C TYR A 304 -3.77 -17.81 8.17
N GLU A 305 -4.01 -17.30 9.37
CA GLU A 305 -5.12 -17.75 10.22
C GLU A 305 -6.47 -17.43 9.59
N PHE A 306 -6.66 -16.22 9.05
CA PHE A 306 -7.89 -15.84 8.33
C PHE A 306 -8.14 -16.77 7.15
N ARG A 307 -7.14 -17.06 6.33
CA ARG A 307 -7.27 -17.99 5.22
C ARG A 307 -7.63 -19.40 5.68
N SER A 308 -6.97 -19.91 6.70
CA SER A 308 -7.13 -21.30 7.16
C SER A 308 -8.46 -21.56 7.90
N LYS A 309 -9.06 -20.54 8.50
CA LYS A 309 -10.29 -20.63 9.32
C LYS A 309 -11.53 -20.09 8.61
N SER A 310 -11.41 -19.61 7.41
CA SER A 310 -12.52 -19.07 6.62
C SER A 310 -13.23 -20.14 5.81
N THR A 311 -14.46 -19.84 5.33
CA THR A 311 -15.10 -20.60 4.26
C THR A 311 -14.29 -20.51 2.97
N ASP A 312 -14.53 -21.41 2.02
CA ASP A 312 -13.83 -21.40 0.73
C ASP A 312 -14.02 -20.07 0.00
N GLU A 313 -15.23 -19.47 0.04
CA GLU A 313 -15.54 -18.19 -0.58
C GLU A 313 -14.82 -17.01 0.08
N MET A 314 -14.62 -17.09 1.40
CA MET A 314 -13.93 -16.03 2.15
C MET A 314 -12.41 -16.16 2.07
N LYS A 315 -11.91 -17.40 2.03
CA LYS A 315 -10.47 -17.68 1.94
C LYS A 315 -9.81 -16.91 0.78
N ASP A 316 -10.44 -16.96 -0.39
CA ASP A 316 -9.90 -16.35 -1.61
C ASP A 316 -9.92 -14.82 -1.60
N ARG A 317 -10.61 -14.19 -0.63
CA ARG A 317 -10.57 -12.73 -0.45
C ARG A 317 -9.34 -12.25 0.31
N PHE A 318 -8.80 -13.08 1.18
CA PHE A 318 -7.56 -12.81 1.92
C PHE A 318 -6.36 -13.09 1.00
N GLN A 319 -5.94 -12.08 0.24
CA GLN A 319 -4.96 -12.23 -0.83
C GLN A 319 -3.53 -12.37 -0.34
N GLY A 320 -3.18 -11.72 0.77
CA GLY A 320 -1.82 -11.80 1.27
C GLY A 320 -1.37 -10.58 2.04
N ILE A 321 -0.05 -10.36 2.00
CA ILE A 321 0.60 -9.32 2.79
C ILE A 321 1.54 -8.49 1.93
N MET A 322 1.72 -7.22 2.29
CA MET A 322 2.58 -6.29 1.57
C MET A 322 3.41 -5.45 2.54
N GLN A 323 4.74 -5.43 2.35
CA GLN A 323 5.61 -4.46 2.98
C GLN A 323 5.49 -3.11 2.28
N THR A 324 5.14 -2.06 3.00
CA THR A 324 5.19 -0.68 2.50
C THR A 324 6.46 0.03 2.94
N VAL A 325 6.97 0.90 2.07
CA VAL A 325 8.16 1.71 2.32
C VAL A 325 7.89 3.16 1.94
N TRP A 326 7.95 4.05 2.92
CA TRP A 326 7.68 5.48 2.73
C TRP A 326 8.95 6.33 2.61
N THR A 327 10.14 5.69 2.63
CA THR A 327 11.41 6.32 2.27
C THR A 327 11.73 6.06 0.79
N GLY A 328 12.64 6.85 0.19
CA GLY A 328 13.11 6.58 -1.17
C GLY A 328 13.82 5.23 -1.30
N ALA A 329 13.82 4.68 -2.51
CA ALA A 329 14.41 3.37 -2.81
C ALA A 329 15.91 3.29 -2.43
N GLY A 330 16.70 4.33 -2.71
CA GLY A 330 18.11 4.41 -2.33
C GLY A 330 18.32 4.30 -0.84
N ASN A 331 17.57 5.07 -0.05
CA ASN A 331 17.64 5.02 1.41
C ASN A 331 17.24 3.65 1.98
N PHE A 332 16.23 3.01 1.38
CA PHE A 332 15.83 1.67 1.78
C PHE A 332 16.93 0.66 1.50
N MET A 333 17.49 0.66 0.30
CA MET A 333 18.59 -0.24 -0.07
C MET A 333 19.84 -0.03 0.79
N ASP A 334 20.18 1.23 1.10
CA ASP A 334 21.28 1.53 2.02
C ASP A 334 21.03 0.95 3.42
N GLY A 335 19.83 1.19 3.95
CA GLY A 335 19.42 0.64 5.24
C GLY A 335 19.42 -0.89 5.26
N PHE A 336 18.95 -1.51 4.18
CA PHE A 336 18.87 -2.96 4.01
C PHE A 336 20.27 -3.62 4.00
N TYR A 337 21.20 -3.13 3.18
CA TYR A 337 22.53 -3.72 3.05
C TYR A 337 23.44 -3.40 4.25
N GLU A 338 23.34 -2.18 4.80
CA GLU A 338 24.17 -1.75 5.92
C GLU A 338 23.56 -2.09 7.30
N ASN A 339 22.33 -2.64 7.35
CA ASN A 339 21.58 -2.91 8.59
C ASN A 339 21.52 -1.69 9.52
N LYS A 340 21.29 -0.50 8.96
CA LYS A 340 21.22 0.74 9.72
C LYS A 340 20.12 0.65 10.80
N PRO A 341 20.41 1.02 12.07
CA PRO A 341 19.38 1.13 13.08
C PRO A 341 18.44 2.30 12.78
N ASP A 342 17.29 2.36 13.47
CA ASP A 342 16.44 3.53 13.49
C ASP A 342 17.12 4.72 14.21
N ARG A 343 16.43 5.87 14.27
CA ARG A 343 16.97 7.09 14.91
C ARG A 343 17.23 6.94 16.41
N GLU A 344 16.60 5.97 17.05
CA GLU A 344 16.72 5.67 18.49
C GLU A 344 17.72 4.52 18.74
N GLY A 345 18.35 4.00 17.69
CA GLY A 345 19.30 2.87 17.77
C GLY A 345 18.63 1.51 17.81
N GLY A 346 17.32 1.42 17.51
CA GLY A 346 16.54 0.19 17.52
C GLY A 346 16.34 -0.42 16.13
N ASN A 347 15.40 -1.36 16.05
CA ASN A 347 15.11 -2.15 14.85
C ASN A 347 13.77 -1.77 14.18
N LYS A 348 13.14 -0.66 14.58
CA LYS A 348 11.89 -0.18 13.96
C LYS A 348 12.17 0.53 12.64
N THR A 349 12.69 -0.21 11.67
CA THR A 349 12.98 0.27 10.32
C THR A 349 12.25 -0.59 9.30
N SER A 350 11.89 0.00 8.15
CA SER A 350 11.24 -0.75 7.07
C SER A 350 12.10 -1.89 6.53
N TRP A 351 13.41 -1.70 6.42
CA TRP A 351 14.33 -2.75 5.93
C TRP A 351 14.53 -3.90 6.92
N HIS A 352 14.51 -3.64 8.25
CA HIS A 352 14.55 -4.71 9.23
C HIS A 352 13.22 -5.46 9.26
N THR A 353 12.11 -4.74 9.30
CA THR A 353 10.76 -5.32 9.25
C THR A 353 10.55 -6.17 8.00
N PHE A 354 11.04 -5.71 6.84
CA PHE A 354 11.01 -6.47 5.60
C PHE A 354 11.68 -7.85 5.76
N LYS A 355 12.89 -7.91 6.32
CA LYS A 355 13.60 -9.17 6.56
C LYS A 355 12.80 -10.10 7.47
N VAL A 356 12.39 -9.58 8.63
CA VAL A 356 11.63 -10.34 9.64
C VAL A 356 10.30 -10.87 9.08
N MET A 357 9.60 -10.06 8.29
CA MET A 357 8.34 -10.44 7.67
C MET A 357 8.51 -11.63 6.72
N PHE A 358 9.49 -11.55 5.81
CA PHE A 358 9.70 -12.62 4.83
C PHE A 358 10.31 -13.87 5.44
N ASP A 359 11.14 -13.77 6.48
CA ASP A 359 11.60 -14.90 7.28
C ASP A 359 10.40 -15.62 7.95
N LYS A 360 9.41 -14.85 8.49
CA LYS A 360 8.21 -15.42 9.09
C LYS A 360 7.29 -16.08 8.06
N ILE A 361 7.13 -15.51 6.89
CA ILE A 361 6.37 -16.12 5.79
C ILE A 361 6.99 -17.47 5.42
N GLN A 362 8.30 -17.52 5.23
CA GLN A 362 9.01 -18.75 4.90
C GLN A 362 8.84 -19.81 6.01
N GLU A 363 8.98 -19.42 7.28
CA GLU A 363 8.74 -20.32 8.43
C GLU A 363 7.36 -20.99 8.40
N LEU A 364 6.33 -20.25 7.97
CA LEU A 364 4.95 -20.76 7.95
C LEU A 364 4.61 -21.60 6.71
N GLU A 365 5.33 -21.41 5.61
CA GLU A 365 5.14 -22.16 4.36
C GLU A 365 5.99 -23.44 4.30
N ASP A 366 7.11 -23.54 5.08
CA ASP A 366 7.97 -24.72 5.21
C ASP A 366 7.36 -25.78 6.16
#